data_b3fd8480cb6968d5dc184300b15495a1
#
_entry.id   b3fd8480cb6968d5dc184300b15495a1
#
_cell.length_a   1.000
_cell.length_b   1.000
_cell.length_c   1.000
_cell.angle_alpha   90.00
_cell.angle_beta   90.00
_cell.angle_gamma   90.00
#
_symmetry.space_group_name_H-M   'P 1'
#
loop_
_entity.id
_entity.type
_entity.pdbx_description
1 polymer ?
#
loop_
_entity_poly.entity_id
_entity_poly.type
_entity_poly.pdbx_seq_one_letter_code
_entity_poly.pdbx_strand_id
1 'polypeptide(L)'
;MVAVDYFTKWAEADALANIRDVDIKKFVWRNIVTRFGVAKSLVSNIGLQFDSNTFQKFCFDLGIKNKYSTPVYLQSNGQAEATNKAIVNGLRKRLEGTKGMWAEELPNVLWAYWTTPRRSMGETPFSLTYGGEVVIPTEVSLCSERVSRFVL
;
A
#
# COMPACT_ATOMS: atom_id res chain seq x y z
N MET A 1 -4.27 -0.34 -8.55
CA MET A 1 -4.65 -1.25 -7.42
C MET A 1 -3.97 -0.77 -6.16
N VAL A 2 -4.61 -0.93 -5.00
CA VAL A 2 -4.05 -0.54 -3.69
C VAL A 2 -4.25 -1.69 -2.70
N ALA A 3 -3.22 -2.02 -1.92
CA ALA A 3 -3.29 -2.89 -0.75
C ALA A 3 -2.80 -2.14 0.48
N VAL A 4 -3.41 -2.40 1.64
CA VAL A 4 -3.08 -1.71 2.88
C VAL A 4 -2.91 -2.73 3.99
N ASP A 5 -1.82 -2.63 4.74
CA ASP A 5 -1.66 -3.39 5.97
C ASP A 5 -2.55 -2.80 7.08
N TYR A 6 -3.30 -3.68 7.72
CA TYR A 6 -4.30 -3.26 8.72
C TYR A 6 -3.68 -2.57 9.93
N PHE A 7 -2.50 -3.00 10.38
CA PHE A 7 -1.86 -2.50 11.60
C PHE A 7 -0.99 -1.29 11.32
N THR A 8 -0.03 -1.41 10.43
CA THR A 8 0.95 -0.34 10.15
C THR A 8 0.39 0.77 9.25
N LYS A 9 -0.75 0.52 8.59
CA LYS A 9 -1.31 1.42 7.56
C LYS A 9 -0.38 1.58 6.35
N TRP A 10 0.64 0.73 6.23
CA TRP A 10 1.48 0.69 5.06
C TRP A 10 0.64 0.40 3.82
N ALA A 11 0.87 1.14 2.76
CA ALA A 11 0.14 0.99 1.51
C ALA A 11 1.08 0.66 0.36
N GLU A 12 0.73 -0.35 -0.40
CA GLU A 12 1.32 -0.65 -1.69
C GLU A 12 0.31 -0.29 -2.79
N ALA A 13 0.78 0.32 -3.85
CA ALA A 13 -0.08 0.66 -4.97
C ALA A 13 0.64 0.47 -6.31
N ASP A 14 -0.13 0.13 -7.32
CA ASP A 14 0.35 -0.05 -8.68
C ASP A 14 -0.65 0.52 -9.68
N ALA A 15 -0.11 1.16 -10.72
CA ALA A 15 -0.87 1.65 -11.86
C ALA A 15 -1.11 0.49 -12.83
N LEU A 16 -2.31 -0.05 -12.86
CA LEU A 16 -2.67 -1.13 -13.76
C LEU A 16 -3.62 -0.62 -14.84
N ALA A 17 -3.30 -0.91 -16.11
CA ALA A 17 -4.20 -0.58 -17.22
C ALA A 17 -5.48 -1.44 -17.18
N ASN A 18 -5.36 -2.69 -16.77
CA ASN A 18 -6.47 -3.61 -16.57
C ASN A 18 -6.27 -4.35 -15.24
N ILE A 19 -7.38 -4.75 -14.60
CA ILE A 19 -7.34 -5.51 -13.34
C ILE A 19 -7.82 -6.93 -13.65
N ARG A 20 -6.89 -7.78 -14.10
CA ARG A 20 -7.13 -9.22 -14.30
C ARG A 20 -6.61 -10.00 -13.10
N ASP A 21 -7.04 -11.23 -12.92
CA ASP A 21 -6.60 -12.14 -11.87
C ASP A 21 -5.07 -12.35 -11.86
N VAL A 22 -4.46 -12.48 -13.04
CA VAL A 22 -3.00 -12.60 -13.20
C VAL A 22 -2.26 -11.35 -12.74
N ASP A 23 -2.83 -10.17 -12.93
CA ASP A 23 -2.24 -8.88 -12.53
C ASP A 23 -2.32 -8.72 -11.01
N ILE A 24 -3.43 -9.14 -10.39
CA ILE A 24 -3.58 -9.17 -8.93
C ILE A 24 -2.58 -10.15 -8.30
N LYS A 25 -2.46 -11.35 -8.84
CA LYS A 25 -1.48 -12.34 -8.39
C LYS A 25 -0.06 -11.78 -8.42
N LYS A 26 0.34 -11.14 -9.54
CA LYS A 26 1.66 -10.50 -9.68
C LYS A 26 1.85 -9.39 -8.67
N PHE A 27 0.83 -8.56 -8.46
CA PHE A 27 0.89 -7.47 -7.49
C PHE A 27 1.07 -7.99 -6.07
N VAL A 28 0.27 -8.96 -5.64
CA VAL A 28 0.37 -9.55 -4.29
C VAL A 28 1.74 -10.21 -4.10
N TRP A 29 2.21 -10.96 -5.09
CA TRP A 29 3.53 -11.58 -5.04
C TRP A 29 4.64 -10.54 -4.88
N ARG A 30 4.73 -9.59 -5.84
CA ARG A 30 5.82 -8.62 -5.92
C ARG A 30 5.82 -7.60 -4.80
N ASN A 31 4.65 -7.04 -4.46
CA ASN A 31 4.58 -5.91 -3.55
C ASN A 31 4.31 -6.32 -2.10
N ILE A 32 3.84 -7.53 -1.85
CA ILE A 32 3.53 -8.01 -0.51
C ILE A 32 4.42 -9.19 -0.13
N VAL A 33 4.29 -10.33 -0.83
CA VAL A 33 4.93 -11.58 -0.41
C VAL A 33 6.46 -11.46 -0.41
N THR A 34 7.05 -10.92 -1.48
CA THR A 34 8.53 -10.81 -1.60
C THR A 34 9.13 -9.72 -0.70
N ARG A 35 8.31 -8.83 -0.14
CA ARG A 35 8.80 -7.71 0.69
C ARG A 35 8.51 -7.91 2.17
N PHE A 36 7.36 -8.44 2.51
CA PHE A 36 6.87 -8.53 3.90
C PHE A 36 6.56 -9.96 4.33
N GLY A 37 6.69 -10.93 3.42
CA GLY A 37 6.31 -12.31 3.68
C GLY A 37 4.84 -12.60 3.38
N VAL A 38 4.43 -13.83 3.70
CA VAL A 38 3.10 -14.32 3.40
C VAL A 38 2.07 -13.75 4.38
N ALA A 39 1.09 -13.03 3.86
CA ALA A 39 0.00 -12.49 4.66
C ALA A 39 -0.90 -13.63 5.21
N LYS A 40 -1.34 -13.52 6.46
CA LYS A 40 -2.27 -14.49 7.06
C LYS A 40 -3.63 -14.48 6.36
N SER A 41 -4.10 -13.31 5.93
CA SER A 41 -5.35 -13.16 5.20
C SER A 41 -5.32 -11.91 4.31
N LEU A 42 -6.02 -11.99 3.18
CA LEU A 42 -6.34 -10.87 2.32
C LEU A 42 -7.84 -10.61 2.39
N VAL A 43 -8.21 -9.34 2.50
CA VAL A 43 -9.61 -8.90 2.46
C VAL A 43 -9.78 -8.03 1.22
N SER A 44 -10.71 -8.39 0.35
CA SER A 44 -10.99 -7.65 -0.89
C SER A 44 -12.48 -7.37 -1.03
N ASN A 45 -12.83 -6.46 -1.92
CA ASN A 45 -14.21 -6.34 -2.39
C ASN A 45 -14.60 -7.59 -3.19
N ILE A 46 -15.90 -7.86 -3.26
CA ILE A 46 -16.44 -8.90 -4.13
C ILE A 46 -16.24 -8.43 -5.58
N GLY A 47 -15.21 -8.97 -6.23
CA GLY A 47 -14.91 -8.72 -7.63
C GLY A 47 -14.52 -10.02 -8.31
N LEU A 48 -14.99 -10.24 -9.53
CA LEU A 48 -14.75 -11.48 -10.30
C LEU A 48 -13.28 -11.86 -10.38
N GLN A 49 -12.40 -10.88 -10.41
CA GLN A 49 -10.95 -11.07 -10.49
C GLN A 49 -10.34 -11.63 -9.20
N PHE A 50 -10.92 -11.31 -8.03
CA PHE A 50 -10.50 -11.86 -6.74
C PHE A 50 -11.14 -13.21 -6.42
N ASP A 51 -12.23 -13.53 -7.12
CA ASP A 51 -12.97 -14.80 -6.99
C ASP A 51 -12.58 -15.81 -8.08
N SER A 52 -11.61 -15.49 -8.92
CA SER A 52 -11.14 -16.40 -9.96
C SER A 52 -10.44 -17.63 -9.36
N ASN A 53 -10.60 -18.77 -10.01
CA ASN A 53 -9.92 -20.02 -9.63
C ASN A 53 -8.40 -19.84 -9.56
N THR A 54 -7.83 -19.04 -10.45
CA THR A 54 -6.39 -18.75 -10.50
C THR A 54 -5.92 -18.04 -9.24
N PHE A 55 -6.66 -17.01 -8.79
CA PHE A 55 -6.29 -16.26 -7.59
C PHE A 55 -6.58 -17.05 -6.31
N GLN A 56 -7.70 -17.77 -6.25
CA GLN A 56 -8.02 -18.65 -5.13
C GLN A 56 -6.96 -19.73 -4.95
N LYS A 57 -6.54 -20.40 -6.04
CA LYS A 57 -5.46 -21.40 -6.00
C LYS A 57 -4.15 -20.79 -5.51
N PHE A 58 -3.79 -19.61 -6.00
CA PHE A 58 -2.59 -18.89 -5.54
C PHE A 58 -2.63 -18.62 -4.04
N CYS A 59 -3.75 -18.14 -3.51
CA CYS A 59 -3.92 -17.93 -2.07
C CYS A 59 -3.82 -19.25 -1.30
N PHE A 60 -4.47 -20.31 -1.78
CA PHE A 60 -4.43 -21.62 -1.17
C PHE A 60 -3.03 -22.21 -1.11
N ASP A 61 -2.28 -22.16 -2.20
CA ASP A 61 -0.90 -22.68 -2.31
C ASP A 61 0.06 -21.96 -1.33
N LEU A 62 -0.22 -20.69 -1.00
CA LEU A 62 0.55 -19.92 -0.03
C LEU A 62 -0.02 -19.95 1.40
N GLY A 63 -1.14 -20.61 1.64
CA GLY A 63 -1.81 -20.63 2.94
C GLY A 63 -2.48 -19.30 3.31
N ILE A 64 -2.76 -18.42 2.34
CA ILE A 64 -3.40 -17.13 2.54
C ILE A 64 -4.92 -17.32 2.59
N LYS A 65 -5.57 -16.85 3.66
CA LYS A 65 -7.04 -16.85 3.75
C LYS A 65 -7.60 -15.70 2.91
N ASN A 66 -8.21 -16.00 1.78
CA ASN A 66 -8.92 -15.02 0.97
C ASN A 66 -10.31 -14.75 1.58
N LYS A 67 -10.61 -13.51 1.90
CA LYS A 67 -11.87 -13.06 2.51
C LYS A 67 -12.47 -11.94 1.66
N TYR A 68 -13.79 -11.92 1.59
CA TYR A 68 -14.52 -10.85 0.90
C TYR A 68 -15.23 -9.96 1.91
N SER A 69 -15.17 -8.64 1.68
CA SER A 69 -16.00 -7.70 2.42
C SER A 69 -17.45 -7.86 1.96
N THR A 70 -18.33 -8.17 2.90
CA THR A 70 -19.78 -8.20 2.61
C THR A 70 -20.41 -6.85 2.95
N PRO A 71 -21.56 -6.49 2.35
CA PRO A 71 -22.28 -5.26 2.68
C PRO A 71 -22.62 -5.10 4.18
N VAL A 72 -22.69 -6.22 4.90
CA VAL A 72 -22.94 -6.25 6.36
C VAL A 72 -21.68 -5.91 7.17
N TYR A 73 -20.47 -6.11 6.61
CA TYR A 73 -19.19 -5.83 7.25
C TYR A 73 -18.36 -4.83 6.44
N LEU A 74 -18.93 -3.67 6.14
CA LEU A 74 -18.29 -2.56 5.42
C LEU A 74 -16.97 -2.08 6.06
N GLN A 75 -16.82 -2.26 7.37
CA GLN A 75 -15.60 -1.88 8.08
C GLN A 75 -14.35 -2.65 7.66
N SER A 76 -14.48 -3.86 7.11
CA SER A 76 -13.35 -4.71 6.74
C SER A 76 -12.52 -4.14 5.58
N ASN A 77 -13.12 -3.33 4.70
CA ASN A 77 -12.45 -2.72 3.55
C ASN A 77 -12.33 -1.19 3.65
N GLY A 78 -12.91 -0.58 4.67
CA GLY A 78 -12.93 0.87 4.83
C GLY A 78 -11.53 1.52 4.87
N GLN A 79 -10.52 0.80 5.35
CA GLN A 79 -9.14 1.29 5.35
C GLN A 79 -8.56 1.35 3.93
N ALA A 80 -8.75 0.31 3.13
CA ALA A 80 -8.29 0.29 1.74
C ALA A 80 -8.98 1.39 0.92
N GLU A 81 -10.28 1.61 1.13
CA GLU A 81 -11.05 2.68 0.49
C GLU A 81 -10.55 4.07 0.91
N ALA A 82 -10.35 4.29 2.21
CA ALA A 82 -9.84 5.57 2.72
C ALA A 82 -8.42 5.86 2.20
N THR A 83 -7.58 4.84 2.16
CA THR A 83 -6.22 4.94 1.62
C THR A 83 -6.24 5.22 0.12
N ASN A 84 -7.07 4.52 -0.63
CA ASN A 84 -7.23 4.76 -2.07
C ASN A 84 -7.68 6.21 -2.34
N LYS A 85 -8.64 6.72 -1.57
CA LYS A 85 -9.06 8.14 -1.66
C LYS A 85 -7.91 9.10 -1.36
N ALA A 86 -7.10 8.81 -0.34
CA ALA A 86 -5.95 9.65 0.02
C ALA A 86 -4.91 9.68 -1.11
N ILE A 87 -4.58 8.52 -1.70
CA ILE A 87 -3.63 8.40 -2.82
C ILE A 87 -4.18 9.13 -4.06
N VAL A 88 -5.44 8.91 -4.42
CA VAL A 88 -6.07 9.59 -5.57
C VAL A 88 -6.09 11.10 -5.38
N ASN A 89 -6.40 11.59 -4.18
CA ASN A 89 -6.36 13.02 -3.88
C ASN A 89 -4.94 13.59 -3.95
N GLY A 90 -3.94 12.84 -3.48
CA GLY A 90 -2.53 13.20 -3.62
C GLY A 90 -2.11 13.32 -5.09
N LEU A 91 -2.51 12.36 -5.92
CA LEU A 91 -2.28 12.40 -7.36
C LEU A 91 -2.96 13.60 -8.02
N ARG A 92 -4.23 13.86 -7.71
CA ARG A 92 -4.95 15.03 -8.26
C ARG A 92 -4.24 16.35 -7.97
N LYS A 93 -3.80 16.56 -6.72
CA LYS A 93 -3.08 17.79 -6.33
C LYS A 93 -1.75 17.96 -7.08
N ARG A 94 -1.04 16.87 -7.38
CA ARG A 94 0.22 16.93 -8.13
C ARG A 94 0.02 17.10 -9.63
N LEU A 95 -1.11 16.63 -10.16
CA LEU A 95 -1.44 16.69 -11.58
C LEU A 95 -2.20 17.96 -11.99
N GLU A 96 -2.49 18.89 -11.06
CA GLU A 96 -3.02 20.21 -11.39
C GLU A 96 -2.01 20.96 -12.27
N GLY A 97 -2.11 20.76 -13.60
CA GLY A 97 -1.24 21.37 -14.62
C GLY A 97 -0.52 20.41 -15.57
N THR A 98 -0.46 19.13 -15.28
CA THR A 98 0.21 18.12 -16.14
C THR A 98 -0.73 16.98 -16.49
N LYS A 99 -1.26 16.99 -17.71
CA LYS A 99 -2.11 15.89 -18.20
C LYS A 99 -1.26 14.65 -18.50
N GLY A 100 -1.57 13.52 -17.89
CA GLY A 100 -1.21 12.20 -18.38
C GLY A 100 -0.14 11.40 -17.66
N MET A 101 0.57 11.95 -16.66
CA MET A 101 1.70 11.27 -16.00
C MET A 101 1.39 10.74 -14.58
N TRP A 102 0.15 10.39 -14.30
CA TRP A 102 -0.25 9.97 -12.95
C TRP A 102 0.47 8.71 -12.46
N ALA A 103 0.83 7.81 -13.36
CA ALA A 103 1.57 6.60 -13.01
C ALA A 103 3.00 6.92 -12.54
N GLU A 104 3.62 7.95 -13.11
CA GLU A 104 4.97 8.41 -12.74
C GLU A 104 4.96 9.16 -11.40
N GLU A 105 3.86 9.83 -11.06
CA GLU A 105 3.70 10.52 -9.78
C GLU A 105 3.29 9.60 -8.62
N LEU A 106 2.87 8.38 -8.89
CA LEU A 106 2.42 7.43 -7.86
C LEU A 106 3.49 7.15 -6.79
N PRO A 107 4.77 6.92 -7.11
CA PRO A 107 5.82 6.75 -6.11
C PRO A 107 5.98 7.94 -5.17
N ASN A 108 5.89 9.17 -5.69
CA ASN A 108 5.99 10.40 -4.92
C ASN A 108 4.81 10.56 -3.94
N VAL A 109 3.61 10.19 -4.38
CA VAL A 109 2.41 10.20 -3.53
C VAL A 109 2.50 9.14 -2.45
N LEU A 110 2.97 7.93 -2.78
CA LEU A 110 3.19 6.86 -1.80
C LEU A 110 4.24 7.26 -0.77
N TRP A 111 5.35 7.87 -1.20
CA TRP A 111 6.36 8.38 -0.29
C TRP A 111 5.76 9.37 0.73
N ALA A 112 5.02 10.36 0.25
CA ALA A 112 4.34 11.31 1.12
C ALA A 112 3.33 10.62 2.05
N TYR A 113 2.63 9.58 1.55
CA TYR A 113 1.70 8.80 2.36
C TYR A 113 2.42 8.04 3.48
N TRP A 114 3.53 7.39 3.20
CA TRP A 114 4.28 6.60 4.19
C TRP A 114 4.95 7.46 5.26
N THR A 115 5.36 8.67 4.93
CA THR A 115 6.13 9.58 5.80
C THR A 115 5.27 10.64 6.50
N THR A 116 3.95 10.64 6.29
CA THR A 116 3.04 11.56 6.96
C THR A 116 2.38 10.89 8.17
N PRO A 117 2.49 11.46 9.38
CA PRO A 117 1.87 10.92 10.58
C PRO A 117 0.34 10.80 10.44
N ARG A 118 -0.21 9.70 10.94
CA ARG A 118 -1.65 9.47 10.98
C ARG A 118 -2.24 10.05 12.25
N ARG A 119 -3.25 10.90 12.13
CA ARG A 119 -3.89 11.57 13.28
C ARG A 119 -4.36 10.59 14.35
N SER A 120 -4.83 9.41 13.96
CA SER A 120 -5.34 8.39 14.89
C SER A 120 -4.27 7.65 15.67
N MET A 121 -3.01 7.70 15.23
CA MET A 121 -1.92 6.88 15.79
C MET A 121 -0.72 7.73 16.24
N GLY A 122 -0.61 8.98 15.78
CA GLY A 122 0.55 9.85 16.04
C GLY A 122 1.82 9.43 15.29
N GLU A 123 1.80 8.30 14.62
CA GLU A 123 2.93 7.66 13.96
C GLU A 123 2.78 7.65 12.43
N THR A 124 3.91 7.51 11.74
CA THR A 124 3.91 7.32 10.29
C THR A 124 3.75 5.84 9.95
N PRO A 125 3.17 5.49 8.78
CA PRO A 125 3.21 4.11 8.29
C PRO A 125 4.65 3.56 8.17
N PHE A 126 5.61 4.43 7.88
CA PHE A 126 7.03 4.06 7.79
C PHE A 126 7.57 3.63 9.16
N SER A 127 7.39 4.44 10.21
CA SER A 127 7.88 4.11 11.55
C SER A 127 7.25 2.84 12.10
N LEU A 128 5.95 2.64 11.85
CA LEU A 128 5.23 1.43 12.27
C LEU A 128 5.69 0.16 11.54
N THR A 129 6.17 0.30 10.30
CA THR A 129 6.61 -0.85 9.50
C THR A 129 8.06 -1.21 9.76
N TYR A 130 8.94 -0.23 9.92
CA TYR A 130 10.38 -0.42 10.01
C TYR A 130 10.96 -0.17 11.40
N GLY A 131 10.14 0.28 12.36
CA GLY A 131 10.57 0.51 13.74
C GLY A 131 11.41 1.79 13.94
N GLY A 132 11.45 2.67 12.96
CA GLY A 132 12.22 3.91 13.03
C GLY A 132 11.72 4.97 12.06
N GLU A 133 12.10 6.21 12.30
CA GLU A 133 11.76 7.33 11.44
C GLU A 133 12.55 7.30 10.13
N VAL A 134 11.92 7.77 9.06
CA VAL A 134 12.58 7.92 7.77
C VAL A 134 13.64 9.04 7.81
N VAL A 135 14.79 8.78 7.24
CA VAL A 135 15.79 9.82 6.94
C VAL A 135 15.52 10.36 5.54
N ILE A 136 15.13 11.62 5.46
CA ILE A 136 14.86 12.25 4.15
C ILE A 136 16.18 12.67 3.49
N PRO A 137 16.28 12.69 2.14
CA PRO A 137 17.53 13.02 1.45
C PRO A 137 18.18 14.35 1.86
N THR A 138 17.38 15.34 2.21
CA THR A 138 17.87 16.63 2.69
C THR A 138 18.53 16.56 4.08
N GLU A 139 18.12 15.63 4.95
CA GLU A 139 18.72 15.42 6.26
C GLU A 139 20.14 14.85 6.15
N VAL A 140 20.42 14.05 5.13
CA VAL A 140 21.76 13.47 4.90
C VAL A 140 22.81 14.57 4.72
N SER A 141 22.47 15.66 4.04
CA SER A 141 23.36 16.79 3.85
C SER A 141 23.44 17.72 5.08
N LEU A 142 22.49 17.63 6.00
CA LEU A 142 22.41 18.48 7.20
C LEU A 142 23.02 17.84 8.45
N CYS A 143 23.57 16.62 8.35
CA CYS A 143 24.16 15.87 9.47
C CYS A 143 23.27 15.84 10.71
N SER A 144 21.98 15.56 10.56
CA SER A 144 21.04 15.47 11.68
C SER A 144 21.40 14.32 12.64
N GLU A 145 20.96 14.38 13.89
CA GLU A 145 21.14 13.28 14.85
C GLU A 145 20.62 11.94 14.34
N ARG A 146 19.56 11.95 13.52
CA ARG A 146 19.01 10.75 12.91
C ARG A 146 19.99 10.12 11.91
N VAL A 147 20.68 10.94 11.12
CA VAL A 147 21.72 10.48 10.18
C VAL A 147 22.92 9.89 10.92
N SER A 148 23.35 10.51 12.01
CA SER A 148 24.49 10.03 12.79
C SER A 148 24.25 8.68 13.48
N ARG A 149 22.98 8.30 13.67
CA ARG A 149 22.58 7.01 14.23
C ARG A 149 22.30 5.94 13.15
N PHE A 150 22.35 6.33 11.87
CA PHE A 150 22.12 5.40 10.76
C PHE A 150 23.41 4.63 10.49
N VAL A 151 23.48 3.38 10.95
CA VAL A 151 24.59 2.46 10.66
C VAL A 151 24.13 1.55 9.51
N LEU A 152 24.88 1.56 8.42
CA LEU A 152 24.69 0.62 7.29
C LEU A 152 25.29 -0.73 7.64
#